data_adaa0934ddfc6b6166e569ba8bfb0c78
#
_entry.id   adaa0934ddfc6b6166e569ba8bfb0c78
#
_cell.length_a   1.000
_cell.length_b   1.000
_cell.length_c   1.000
_cell.angle_alpha   90.00
_cell.angle_beta   90.00
_cell.angle_gamma   90.00
#
_symmetry.space_group_name_H-M   'P 1'
#
loop_
_entity.id
_entity.type
_entity.pdbx_description
1 polymer ?
#
loop_
_entity_poly.entity_id
_entity_poly.type
_entity_poly.pdbx_seq_one_letter_code
_entity_poly.pdbx_strand_id
1 'polypeptide(L)'
;VLRNGKEENIGAEKIVPGDILVIESGDLVAADARILEENELEVDESPLTGESVPVRKSSEALKEEKPVADRTNILYKGTAVSAGTAKAVVYATGMQTELGSISAMVGEEKKDEIPLNQKLNKLTKNLIFVTIGLAAAFLLFGWISGKELYALIQTSIA
;
A
#
# COMPACT_ATOMS: atom_id res chain seq x y z
N VAL A 1 -23.54 7.92 9.78
CA VAL A 1 -24.18 8.00 8.45
C VAL A 1 -25.67 8.28 8.62
N LEU A 2 -26.26 8.94 7.62
CA LEU A 2 -27.71 9.18 7.55
C LEU A 2 -28.32 8.19 6.54
N ARG A 3 -29.13 7.25 7.00
CA ARG A 3 -29.88 6.27 6.18
C ARG A 3 -31.36 6.35 6.49
N ASN A 4 -32.21 6.41 5.48
CA ASN A 4 -33.68 6.48 5.65
C ASN A 4 -34.14 7.60 6.61
N GLY A 5 -33.44 8.73 6.62
CA GLY A 5 -33.74 9.87 7.50
C GLY A 5 -33.35 9.68 8.97
N LYS A 6 -32.60 8.63 9.31
CA LYS A 6 -32.08 8.38 10.65
C LYS A 6 -30.56 8.35 10.65
N GLU A 7 -29.99 8.96 11.65
CA GLU A 7 -28.55 8.87 11.90
C GLU A 7 -28.21 7.54 12.56
N GLU A 8 -27.24 6.84 12.00
CA GLU A 8 -26.73 5.57 12.47
C GLU A 8 -25.21 5.63 12.62
N ASN A 9 -24.70 5.15 13.74
CA ASN A 9 -23.26 4.97 13.91
C ASN A 9 -22.86 3.58 13.44
N ILE A 10 -22.10 3.51 12.37
CA ILE A 10 -21.66 2.25 11.75
C ILE A 10 -20.13 2.21 11.65
N GLY A 11 -19.55 1.01 11.62
CA GLY A 11 -18.13 0.85 11.35
C GLY A 11 -17.76 1.34 9.94
N ALA A 12 -16.55 1.90 9.80
CA ALA A 12 -16.08 2.43 8.54
C ALA A 12 -16.08 1.40 7.39
N GLU A 13 -15.92 0.12 7.71
CA GLU A 13 -15.97 -1.00 6.77
C GLU A 13 -17.37 -1.28 6.19
N LYS A 14 -18.41 -0.69 6.77
CA LYS A 14 -19.81 -0.82 6.33
C LYS A 14 -20.30 0.37 5.51
N ILE A 15 -19.45 1.35 5.30
CA ILE A 15 -19.76 2.52 4.47
C ILE A 15 -19.70 2.12 3.00
N VAL A 16 -20.72 2.51 2.25
CA VAL A 16 -20.85 2.24 0.82
C VAL A 16 -21.11 3.53 0.03
N PRO A 17 -20.76 3.56 -1.26
CA PRO A 17 -21.16 4.67 -2.13
C PRO A 17 -22.68 4.90 -2.08
N GLY A 18 -23.06 6.18 -1.94
CA GLY A 18 -24.44 6.60 -1.76
C GLY A 18 -24.84 6.87 -0.30
N ASP A 19 -24.06 6.45 0.67
CA ASP A 19 -24.28 6.83 2.09
C ASP A 19 -24.06 8.34 2.26
N ILE A 20 -24.79 8.95 3.18
CA ILE A 20 -24.55 10.32 3.59
C ILE A 20 -23.79 10.29 4.92
N LEU A 21 -22.55 10.76 4.91
CA LEU A 21 -21.76 10.98 6.11
C LEU A 21 -22.27 12.21 6.84
N VAL A 22 -22.43 12.11 8.15
CA VAL A 22 -22.62 13.21 9.06
C VAL A 22 -21.34 13.30 9.88
N ILE A 23 -20.63 14.38 9.77
CA ILE A 23 -19.30 14.57 10.35
C ILE A 23 -19.20 15.87 11.12
N GLU A 24 -18.37 15.87 12.14
CA GLU A 24 -18.14 17.01 13.01
C GLU A 24 -16.64 17.16 13.38
N SER A 25 -16.31 18.27 14.01
CA SER A 25 -14.94 18.55 14.44
C SER A 25 -14.37 17.42 15.31
N GLY A 26 -13.18 16.91 14.97
CA GLY A 26 -12.50 15.78 15.60
C GLY A 26 -12.69 14.45 14.88
N ASP A 27 -13.61 14.37 13.92
CA ASP A 27 -13.83 13.15 13.15
C ASP A 27 -12.73 12.91 12.11
N LEU A 28 -12.49 11.62 11.82
CA LEU A 28 -11.72 11.17 10.67
C LEU A 28 -12.65 10.81 9.52
N VAL A 29 -12.37 11.34 8.35
CA VAL A 29 -13.13 11.02 7.13
C VAL A 29 -12.86 9.59 6.70
N ALA A 30 -13.91 8.76 6.65
CA ALA A 30 -13.78 7.31 6.43
C ALA A 30 -13.83 6.90 4.94
N ALA A 31 -14.32 7.79 4.06
CA ALA A 31 -14.48 7.54 2.62
C ALA A 31 -14.42 8.85 1.85
N ASP A 32 -14.17 8.79 0.54
CA ASP A 32 -14.23 10.00 -0.29
C ASP A 32 -15.70 10.38 -0.52
N ALA A 33 -16.01 11.63 -0.21
CA ALA A 33 -17.38 12.11 -0.21
C ALA A 33 -17.51 13.54 -0.76
N ARG A 34 -18.60 13.79 -1.49
CA ARG A 34 -18.99 15.12 -2.00
C ARG A 34 -19.80 15.86 -0.93
N ILE A 35 -19.35 17.03 -0.53
CA ILE A 35 -20.04 17.88 0.45
C ILE A 35 -21.38 18.34 -0.11
N LEU A 36 -22.45 18.12 0.63
CA LEU A 36 -23.80 18.57 0.34
C LEU A 36 -24.18 19.83 1.14
N GLU A 37 -23.86 19.79 2.43
CA GLU A 37 -24.09 20.87 3.38
C GLU A 37 -22.86 21.03 4.25
N GLU A 38 -22.49 22.23 4.64
CA GLU A 38 -21.40 22.49 5.57
C GLU A 38 -21.67 23.72 6.43
N ASN A 39 -21.02 23.78 7.58
CA ASN A 39 -21.01 24.94 8.46
C ASN A 39 -19.60 25.13 9.00
N GLU A 40 -18.91 26.17 8.50
CA GLU A 40 -17.51 26.51 8.87
C GLU A 40 -16.54 25.34 8.85
N LEU A 41 -16.66 24.49 7.85
CA LEU A 41 -15.90 23.25 7.73
C LEU A 41 -14.44 23.52 7.37
N GLU A 42 -13.53 23.07 8.23
CA GLU A 42 -12.09 23.04 7.99
C GLU A 42 -11.56 21.63 8.16
N VAL A 43 -10.69 21.20 7.24
CA VAL A 43 -10.17 19.82 7.20
C VAL A 43 -8.66 19.85 7.05
N ASP A 44 -7.98 19.09 7.88
CA ASP A 44 -6.55 18.81 7.73
C ASP A 44 -6.36 17.71 6.66
N GLU A 45 -5.81 18.13 5.53
CA GLU A 45 -5.53 17.26 4.38
C GLU A 45 -4.05 16.85 4.29
N SER A 46 -3.28 17.07 5.34
CA SER A 46 -1.85 16.74 5.38
C SER A 46 -1.51 15.29 5.00
N PRO A 47 -2.36 14.28 5.26
CA PRO A 47 -2.08 12.92 4.80
C PRO A 47 -2.05 12.75 3.27
N LEU A 48 -2.69 13.67 2.54
CA LEU A 48 -2.76 13.65 1.07
C LEU A 48 -1.84 14.66 0.42
N THR A 49 -1.79 15.88 0.96
CA THR A 49 -1.08 17.02 0.34
C THR A 49 0.31 17.25 0.94
N GLY A 50 0.54 16.76 2.16
CA GLY A 50 1.73 17.06 2.95
C GLY A 50 1.71 18.44 3.61
N GLU A 51 0.67 19.26 3.39
CA GLU A 51 0.52 20.60 3.98
C GLU A 51 -0.24 20.52 5.29
N SER A 52 0.33 21.07 6.36
CA SER A 52 -0.25 21.01 7.71
C SER A 52 -1.24 22.14 8.04
N VAL A 53 -1.64 22.94 7.06
CA VAL A 53 -2.61 24.03 7.26
C VAL A 53 -4.00 23.49 6.91
N PRO A 54 -5.00 23.59 7.83
CA PRO A 54 -6.35 23.18 7.52
C PRO A 54 -6.94 23.95 6.33
N VAL A 55 -7.64 23.23 5.47
CA VAL A 55 -8.27 23.76 4.27
C VAL A 55 -9.75 24.00 4.53
N ARG A 56 -10.23 25.22 4.25
CA ARG A 56 -11.66 25.53 4.31
C ARG A 56 -12.39 24.86 3.16
N LYS A 57 -13.42 24.09 3.50
CA LYS A 57 -14.25 23.36 2.54
C LYS A 57 -15.58 24.08 2.29
N SER A 58 -16.18 23.79 1.15
CA SER A 58 -17.45 24.40 0.72
C SER A 58 -18.31 23.38 -0.04
N SER A 59 -19.63 23.53 0.08
CA SER A 59 -20.60 22.75 -0.70
C SER A 59 -20.76 23.24 -2.15
N GLU A 60 -20.17 24.39 -2.52
CA GLU A 60 -20.30 24.97 -3.86
C GLU A 60 -19.72 24.07 -4.96
N ALA A 61 -20.34 24.11 -6.13
CA ALA A 61 -19.84 23.40 -7.29
C ALA A 61 -18.59 24.10 -7.85
N LEU A 62 -17.56 23.35 -8.14
CA LEU A 62 -16.38 23.87 -8.83
C LEU A 62 -16.74 24.17 -10.31
N LYS A 63 -16.33 25.32 -10.80
CA LYS A 63 -16.59 25.75 -12.19
C LYS A 63 -15.69 25.03 -13.20
N GLU A 64 -14.55 24.55 -12.75
CA GLU A 64 -13.53 23.88 -13.56
C GLU A 64 -13.00 22.67 -12.83
N GLU A 65 -12.45 21.72 -13.57
CA GLU A 65 -11.76 20.59 -12.98
C GLU A 65 -10.46 21.05 -12.30
N LYS A 66 -10.27 20.64 -11.05
CA LYS A 66 -9.11 21.04 -10.25
C LYS A 66 -8.31 19.82 -9.79
N PRO A 67 -7.01 19.98 -9.55
CA PRO A 67 -6.21 18.98 -8.84
C PRO A 67 -6.82 18.61 -7.49
N VAL A 68 -6.52 17.44 -6.99
CA VAL A 68 -7.07 16.90 -5.73
C VAL A 68 -6.94 17.88 -4.56
N ALA A 69 -5.77 18.49 -4.39
CA ALA A 69 -5.49 19.46 -3.32
C ALA A 69 -6.35 20.73 -3.38
N ASP A 70 -6.86 21.11 -4.57
CA ASP A 70 -7.62 22.34 -4.77
C ASP A 70 -9.15 22.10 -4.79
N ARG A 71 -9.59 20.86 -4.62
CA ARG A 71 -11.03 20.51 -4.60
C ARG A 71 -11.63 20.82 -3.25
N THR A 72 -12.16 22.02 -3.09
CA THR A 72 -12.77 22.47 -1.82
C THR A 72 -14.09 21.81 -1.49
N ASN A 73 -14.73 21.13 -2.44
CA ASN A 73 -16.06 20.54 -2.30
C ASN A 73 -16.05 19.02 -2.09
N ILE A 74 -14.88 18.44 -1.88
CA ILE A 74 -14.67 17.02 -1.64
C ILE A 74 -14.00 16.83 -0.26
N LEU A 75 -14.41 15.79 0.44
CA LEU A 75 -13.74 15.23 1.59
C LEU A 75 -13.01 13.96 1.16
N TYR A 76 -11.81 13.78 1.63
CA TYR A 76 -10.99 12.64 1.29
C TYR A 76 -10.79 11.71 2.49
N LYS A 77 -10.81 10.42 2.22
CA LYS A 77 -10.53 9.41 3.24
C LYS A 77 -9.16 9.64 3.89
N GLY A 78 -9.12 9.51 5.23
CA GLY A 78 -7.89 9.63 6.01
C GLY A 78 -7.54 11.06 6.44
N THR A 79 -8.35 12.05 6.05
CA THR A 79 -8.22 13.44 6.50
C THR A 79 -9.00 13.67 7.80
N ALA A 80 -8.64 14.69 8.58
CA ALA A 80 -9.25 14.99 9.87
C ALA A 80 -10.04 16.30 9.82
N VAL A 81 -11.24 16.30 10.38
CA VAL A 81 -12.05 17.51 10.51
C VAL A 81 -11.51 18.36 11.66
N SER A 82 -10.92 19.53 11.35
CA SER A 82 -10.34 20.44 12.32
C SER A 82 -11.40 21.33 12.97
N ALA A 83 -12.40 21.76 12.20
CA ALA A 83 -13.49 22.61 12.69
C ALA A 83 -14.75 22.42 11.83
N GLY A 84 -15.90 22.78 12.41
CA GLY A 84 -17.19 22.81 11.74
C GLY A 84 -17.87 21.46 11.64
N THR A 85 -18.93 21.41 10.79
CA THR A 85 -19.75 20.22 10.56
C THR A 85 -20.09 20.11 9.08
N ALA A 86 -20.37 18.88 8.60
CA ALA A 86 -20.85 18.68 7.24
C ALA A 86 -21.72 17.44 7.08
N LYS A 87 -22.54 17.47 6.00
CA LYS A 87 -23.12 16.29 5.39
C LYS A 87 -22.54 16.10 4.00
N ALA A 88 -22.07 14.89 3.72
CA ALA A 88 -21.42 14.59 2.45
C ALA A 88 -21.86 13.21 1.92
N VAL A 89 -22.11 13.11 0.62
CA VAL A 89 -22.44 11.84 -0.03
C VAL A 89 -21.18 11.10 -0.43
N VAL A 90 -21.06 9.86 0.00
CA VAL A 90 -19.94 8.98 -0.35
C VAL A 90 -20.00 8.62 -1.83
N TYR A 91 -18.90 8.77 -2.56
CA TYR A 91 -18.78 8.33 -3.95
C TYR A 91 -17.70 7.26 -4.16
N ALA A 92 -16.70 7.17 -3.26
CA ALA A 92 -15.65 6.15 -3.35
C ALA A 92 -15.25 5.62 -1.97
N THR A 93 -14.96 4.33 -1.89
CA THR A 93 -14.55 3.62 -0.66
C THR A 93 -13.34 2.71 -0.91
N GLY A 94 -12.64 2.31 0.14
CA GLY A 94 -11.55 1.33 0.07
C GLY A 94 -10.41 1.77 -0.84
N MET A 95 -10.08 0.92 -1.82
CA MET A 95 -9.01 1.17 -2.79
C MET A 95 -9.41 2.13 -3.91
N GLN A 96 -10.69 2.46 -4.04
CA GLN A 96 -11.19 3.42 -5.03
C GLN A 96 -11.09 4.87 -4.56
N THR A 97 -10.73 5.12 -3.30
CA THR A 97 -10.46 6.45 -2.77
C THR A 97 -9.12 6.99 -3.29
N GLU A 98 -8.91 8.31 -3.23
CA GLU A 98 -7.62 8.93 -3.59
C GLU A 98 -6.47 8.33 -2.78
N LEU A 99 -6.64 8.20 -1.47
CA LEU A 99 -5.64 7.55 -0.60
C LEU A 99 -5.42 6.08 -0.97
N GLY A 100 -6.49 5.36 -1.34
CA GLY A 100 -6.43 3.98 -1.81
C GLY A 100 -5.63 3.85 -3.10
N SER A 101 -5.86 4.73 -4.06
CA SER A 101 -5.15 4.74 -5.35
C SER A 101 -3.66 5.01 -5.18
N ILE A 102 -3.28 5.96 -4.31
CA ILE A 102 -1.88 6.22 -3.96
C ILE A 102 -1.24 4.97 -3.33
N SER A 103 -1.94 4.33 -2.40
CA SER A 103 -1.46 3.11 -1.75
C SER A 103 -1.27 1.95 -2.74
N ALA A 104 -2.14 1.82 -3.74
CA ALA A 104 -2.01 0.84 -4.81
C ALA A 104 -0.76 1.08 -5.65
N MET A 105 -0.49 2.32 -6.04
CA MET A 105 0.71 2.69 -6.81
C MET A 105 2.01 2.35 -6.06
N VAL A 106 2.05 2.58 -4.75
CA VAL A 106 3.20 2.23 -3.89
C VAL A 106 3.30 0.71 -3.70
N GLY A 107 2.17 0.01 -3.59
CA GLY A 107 2.11 -1.44 -3.40
C GLY A 107 2.42 -2.26 -4.66
N GLU A 108 2.23 -1.70 -5.86
CA GLU A 108 2.60 -2.30 -7.14
C GLU A 108 4.10 -2.19 -7.47
N GLU A 109 4.89 -1.44 -6.72
CA GLU A 109 6.32 -1.72 -6.68
C GLU A 109 6.45 -3.18 -6.20
N LYS A 110 6.38 -4.10 -7.19
CA LYS A 110 6.81 -5.48 -7.05
C LYS A 110 7.99 -5.45 -6.09
N LYS A 111 7.98 -6.34 -5.10
CA LYS A 111 9.22 -6.82 -4.50
C LYS A 111 10.07 -7.32 -5.66
N ASP A 112 10.70 -6.42 -6.40
CA ASP A 112 11.82 -6.75 -7.23
C ASP A 112 12.78 -7.40 -6.25
N GLU A 113 12.82 -8.74 -6.30
CA GLU A 113 13.87 -9.50 -5.63
C GLU A 113 15.13 -8.75 -5.98
N ILE A 114 15.74 -8.13 -4.97
CA ILE A 114 16.90 -7.26 -5.14
C ILE A 114 17.79 -7.95 -6.18
N PRO A 115 18.14 -7.29 -7.30
CA PRO A 115 18.88 -7.95 -8.41
C PRO A 115 20.14 -8.67 -7.93
N LEU A 116 20.66 -8.28 -6.78
CA LEU A 116 21.75 -8.91 -6.05
C LEU A 116 21.41 -10.35 -5.60
N ASN A 117 20.20 -10.58 -5.06
CA ASN A 117 19.80 -11.92 -4.59
C ASN A 117 19.68 -12.92 -5.76
N GLN A 118 19.21 -12.48 -6.92
CA GLN A 118 19.16 -13.34 -8.12
C GLN A 118 20.56 -13.68 -8.62
N LYS A 119 21.48 -12.70 -8.62
CA LYS A 119 22.88 -12.91 -9.00
C LYS A 119 23.60 -13.82 -8.00
N LEU A 120 23.38 -13.62 -6.70
CA LEU A 120 23.93 -14.48 -5.65
C LEU A 120 23.41 -15.92 -5.74
N ASN A 121 22.11 -16.11 -5.94
CA ASN A 121 21.53 -17.45 -6.13
C ASN A 121 22.09 -18.17 -7.36
N LYS A 122 22.33 -17.44 -8.46
CA LYS A 122 22.94 -18.00 -9.65
C LYS A 122 24.41 -18.39 -9.42
N LEU A 123 25.16 -17.55 -8.73
CA LEU A 123 26.55 -17.84 -8.32
C LEU A 123 26.63 -19.06 -7.39
N THR A 124 25.76 -19.12 -6.38
CA THR A 124 25.71 -20.25 -5.44
C THR A 124 25.38 -21.55 -6.17
N LYS A 125 24.40 -21.56 -7.07
CA LYS A 125 24.08 -22.76 -7.89
C LYS A 125 25.28 -23.19 -8.74
N ASN A 126 25.93 -22.25 -9.43
CA ASN A 126 27.11 -22.56 -10.23
C ASN A 126 28.25 -23.12 -9.38
N LEU A 127 28.49 -22.56 -8.19
CA LEU A 127 29.53 -23.02 -7.28
C LEU A 127 29.25 -24.44 -6.80
N ILE A 128 27.98 -24.78 -6.48
CA ILE A 128 27.55 -26.14 -6.09
C ILE A 128 27.85 -27.13 -7.22
N PHE A 129 27.50 -26.80 -8.46
CA PHE A 129 27.77 -27.70 -9.59
C PHE A 129 29.27 -27.89 -9.84
N VAL A 130 30.08 -26.83 -9.69
CA VAL A 130 31.53 -26.92 -9.84
C VAL A 130 32.14 -27.79 -8.73
N THR A 131 31.73 -27.62 -7.47
CA THR A 131 32.25 -28.43 -6.35
C THR A 131 31.85 -29.89 -6.47
N ILE A 132 30.61 -30.19 -6.87
CA ILE A 132 30.17 -31.57 -7.12
C ILE A 132 30.94 -32.19 -8.30
N GLY A 133 31.14 -31.43 -9.37
CA GLY A 133 31.93 -31.86 -10.53
C GLY A 133 33.39 -32.21 -10.19
N LEU A 134 34.04 -31.35 -9.39
CA LEU A 134 35.40 -31.59 -8.91
C LEU A 134 35.48 -32.83 -8.00
N ALA A 135 34.53 -33.00 -7.08
CA ALA A 135 34.48 -34.17 -6.20
C ALA A 135 34.29 -35.47 -7.02
N ALA A 136 33.40 -35.47 -7.99
CA ALA A 136 33.18 -36.61 -8.89
C ALA A 136 34.44 -36.93 -9.73
N ALA A 137 35.10 -35.92 -10.28
CA ALA A 137 36.35 -36.08 -11.02
C ALA A 137 37.48 -36.67 -10.14
N PHE A 138 37.55 -36.23 -8.89
CA PHE A 138 38.55 -36.73 -7.94
C PHE A 138 38.30 -38.22 -7.60
N LEU A 139 37.03 -38.60 -7.38
CA LEU A 139 36.63 -40.00 -7.15
C LEU A 139 36.93 -40.88 -8.37
N LEU A 140 36.61 -40.40 -9.59
CA LEU A 140 36.89 -41.12 -10.83
C LEU A 140 38.40 -41.35 -11.06
N PHE A 141 39.18 -40.30 -10.84
CA PHE A 141 40.64 -40.37 -10.97
C PHE A 141 41.26 -41.36 -9.97
N GLY A 142 40.77 -41.32 -8.72
CA GLY A 142 41.20 -42.25 -7.70
C GLY A 142 40.84 -43.71 -8.01
N TRP A 143 39.64 -43.95 -8.57
CA TRP A 143 39.20 -45.28 -8.99
C TRP A 143 40.07 -45.84 -10.12
N ILE A 144 40.35 -45.04 -11.14
CA ILE A 144 41.23 -45.40 -12.27
C ILE A 144 42.65 -45.68 -11.81
N SER A 145 43.12 -44.95 -10.76
CA SER A 145 44.48 -45.09 -10.22
C SER A 145 44.62 -46.30 -9.25
N GLY A 146 43.59 -47.14 -9.12
CA GLY A 146 43.65 -48.39 -8.35
C GLY A 146 43.75 -48.19 -6.81
N LYS A 147 43.35 -47.03 -6.30
CA LYS A 147 43.31 -46.76 -4.84
C LYS A 147 42.01 -47.25 -4.26
N GLU A 148 42.07 -47.81 -3.03
CA GLU A 148 40.90 -48.26 -2.31
C GLU A 148 39.89 -47.08 -2.09
N LEU A 149 38.63 -47.31 -2.38
CA LEU A 149 37.55 -46.32 -2.32
C LEU A 149 37.44 -45.61 -0.94
N TYR A 150 37.75 -46.37 0.13
CA TYR A 150 37.72 -45.87 1.51
C TYR A 150 38.75 -44.77 1.78
N ALA A 151 39.97 -44.91 1.28
CA ALA A 151 41.03 -43.90 1.40
C ALA A 151 40.71 -42.61 0.64
N LEU A 152 39.97 -42.69 -0.47
CA LEU A 152 39.56 -41.56 -1.26
C LEU A 152 38.43 -40.74 -0.62
N ILE A 153 37.48 -41.40 0.03
CA ILE A 153 36.40 -40.72 0.76
C ILE A 153 36.97 -39.98 1.98
N GLN A 154 37.92 -40.57 2.70
CA GLN A 154 38.54 -39.96 3.88
C GLN A 154 39.36 -38.69 3.52
N THR A 155 40.00 -38.64 2.36
CA THR A 155 40.75 -37.45 1.88
C THR A 155 39.86 -36.38 1.28
N SER A 156 38.61 -36.71 0.86
CA SER A 156 37.66 -35.75 0.33
C SER A 156 36.87 -35.00 1.40
N ILE A 157 36.85 -35.48 2.65
CA ILE A 157 36.12 -34.92 3.80
C ILE A 157 37.03 -34.04 4.69
N ALA A 158 38.34 -34.19 4.57
CA ALA A 158 39.34 -33.39 5.27
C ALA A 158 39.66 -32.09 4.53
#